data_38af923e25db79738f6dc4be3001b972
#
_entry.id   38af923e25db79738f6dc4be3001b972
#
_cell.length_a   1.000
_cell.length_b   1.000
_cell.length_c   1.000
_cell.angle_alpha   90.00
_cell.angle_beta   90.00
_cell.angle_gamma   90.00
#
_symmetry.space_group_name_H-M   'P 1'
#
loop_
_entity.id
_entity.type
_entity.pdbx_description
1 polymer ?
#
loop_
_entity_poly.entity_id
_entity_poly.type
_entity_poly.pdbx_seq_one_letter_code
_entity_poly.pdbx_strand_id
1 'polypeptide(L)'
;MNEKIPLFRKGDSGPAVAEICDRLLRIGAIEKTSQVIDEVIEAAIKKFQQSRGITVDGIVGPETFRRLEEARWSLGDRILRFTPGHLIHGDDVSSLQRKLNDLGFDSGRVDGIFGKNTENALKEFQQSTGIPIDGICGPEVFKAIERLNRVVVGGTPEHFREEIHHLPRRTGVSDKVVVIDPGHGGDDPGLSGHSLTESFISSDISKKVEGKLAALGTTVLLTRVSKTNEVIDEQQRAVFANNSNADLVVSIHTDSIKDAQAHGCASYYFGNESLGQKSSMGQRFANLVQTEIIKRVGFNDCRTHAKTWDLLRMTRMPAVRIEVGYLSNKNDARKLSDANVRDLIASAIAEAIITFFEPEKI
;
A
#
# COMPACT_ATOMS: atom_id res chain seq x y z
N MET A 1 -14.62 10.23 -24.84
CA MET A 1 -15.33 8.94 -24.78
C MET A 1 -14.76 8.17 -23.60
N ASN A 2 -15.54 8.00 -22.53
CA ASN A 2 -15.13 7.12 -21.44
C ASN A 2 -15.23 5.68 -21.94
N GLU A 3 -14.14 5.10 -22.37
CA GLU A 3 -14.07 3.65 -22.54
C GLU A 3 -14.32 3.00 -21.18
N LYS A 4 -15.48 2.37 -21.04
CA LYS A 4 -15.76 1.53 -19.87
C LYS A 4 -14.73 0.41 -19.88
N ILE A 5 -13.81 0.44 -18.91
CA ILE A 5 -12.84 -0.61 -18.73
C ILE A 5 -13.60 -1.92 -18.49
N PRO A 6 -13.36 -2.97 -19.28
CA PRO A 6 -14.13 -4.20 -19.19
C PRO A 6 -13.94 -4.88 -17.82
N LEU A 7 -15.04 -5.33 -17.25
CA LEU A 7 -15.07 -6.11 -16.02
C LEU A 7 -15.45 -7.55 -16.39
N PHE A 8 -14.64 -8.53 -16.00
CA PHE A 8 -14.90 -9.95 -16.26
C PHE A 8 -15.32 -10.66 -14.98
N ARG A 9 -16.42 -11.40 -15.03
CA ARG A 9 -17.04 -12.10 -13.89
C ARG A 9 -17.50 -13.49 -14.29
N LYS A 10 -17.94 -14.27 -13.33
CA LYS A 10 -18.49 -15.59 -13.53
C LYS A 10 -19.55 -15.59 -14.64
N GLY A 11 -19.41 -16.52 -15.59
CA GLY A 11 -20.24 -16.68 -16.78
C GLY A 11 -19.70 -15.96 -18.02
N ASP A 12 -18.76 -15.02 -17.89
CA ASP A 12 -18.16 -14.37 -19.04
C ASP A 12 -17.21 -15.34 -19.79
N SER A 13 -17.11 -15.15 -21.10
CA SER A 13 -16.29 -15.98 -21.98
C SER A 13 -15.69 -15.15 -23.12
N GLY A 14 -14.72 -15.72 -23.79
CA GLY A 14 -14.08 -15.12 -24.96
C GLY A 14 -12.57 -14.94 -24.83
N PRO A 15 -11.93 -14.29 -25.83
CA PRO A 15 -10.47 -14.18 -25.91
C PRO A 15 -9.83 -13.52 -24.69
N ALA A 16 -10.46 -12.47 -24.16
CA ALA A 16 -9.95 -11.78 -22.96
C ALA A 16 -10.03 -12.66 -21.70
N VAL A 17 -11.08 -13.50 -21.58
CA VAL A 17 -11.19 -14.48 -20.49
C VAL A 17 -10.14 -15.57 -20.64
N ALA A 18 -9.90 -16.06 -21.88
CA ALA A 18 -8.83 -17.02 -22.13
C ALA A 18 -7.45 -16.46 -21.72
N GLU A 19 -7.18 -15.18 -22.00
CA GLU A 19 -5.96 -14.51 -21.59
C GLU A 19 -5.83 -14.37 -20.05
N ILE A 20 -6.92 -14.08 -19.35
CA ILE A 20 -6.95 -14.08 -17.88
C ILE A 20 -6.65 -15.48 -17.34
N CYS A 21 -7.28 -16.52 -17.90
CA CYS A 21 -7.03 -17.89 -17.50
C CYS A 21 -5.58 -18.34 -17.77
N ASP A 22 -4.98 -17.93 -18.89
CA ASP A 22 -3.56 -18.21 -19.18
C ASP A 22 -2.63 -17.57 -18.16
N ARG A 23 -2.95 -16.35 -17.68
CA ARG A 23 -2.19 -15.72 -16.59
C ARG A 23 -2.34 -16.47 -15.28
N LEU A 24 -3.56 -16.87 -14.92
CA LEU A 24 -3.82 -17.66 -13.72
C LEU A 24 -3.11 -19.01 -13.77
N LEU A 25 -3.06 -19.64 -14.93
CA LEU A 25 -2.31 -20.87 -15.15
C LEU A 25 -0.80 -20.69 -14.96
N ARG A 26 -0.23 -19.62 -15.53
CA ARG A 26 1.21 -19.30 -15.41
C ARG A 26 1.66 -19.11 -13.96
N ILE A 27 0.82 -18.48 -13.14
CA ILE A 27 1.11 -18.29 -11.71
C ILE A 27 0.72 -19.51 -10.85
N GLY A 28 0.27 -20.61 -11.45
CA GLY A 28 -0.12 -21.82 -10.75
C GLY A 28 -1.42 -21.70 -9.94
N ALA A 29 -2.25 -20.69 -10.22
CA ALA A 29 -3.54 -20.52 -9.52
C ALA A 29 -4.62 -21.47 -10.03
N ILE A 30 -4.44 -22.02 -11.25
CA ILE A 30 -5.28 -23.03 -11.85
C ILE A 30 -4.41 -24.11 -12.52
N GLU A 31 -4.94 -25.30 -12.71
CA GLU A 31 -4.21 -26.42 -13.33
C GLU A 31 -4.45 -26.52 -14.85
N LYS A 32 -5.56 -25.96 -15.33
CA LYS A 32 -5.94 -25.99 -16.75
C LYS A 32 -6.53 -24.66 -17.17
N THR A 33 -6.23 -24.25 -18.40
CA THR A 33 -6.84 -23.06 -19.01
C THR A 33 -8.33 -23.27 -19.29
N SER A 34 -9.10 -22.20 -19.32
CA SER A 34 -10.53 -22.17 -19.63
C SER A 34 -10.83 -20.97 -20.55
N GLN A 35 -11.92 -21.06 -21.30
CA GLN A 35 -12.45 -19.91 -22.05
C GLN A 35 -13.66 -19.26 -21.39
N VAL A 36 -14.04 -19.74 -20.21
CA VAL A 36 -15.18 -19.27 -19.43
C VAL A 36 -14.75 -19.10 -17.98
N ILE A 37 -15.20 -18.06 -17.32
CA ILE A 37 -15.06 -17.90 -15.87
C ILE A 37 -16.12 -18.76 -15.20
N ASP A 38 -15.81 -20.00 -14.93
CA ASP A 38 -16.63 -20.93 -14.14
C ASP A 38 -16.38 -20.76 -12.63
N GLU A 39 -16.95 -21.64 -11.80
CA GLU A 39 -16.77 -21.61 -10.36
C GLU A 39 -15.32 -21.82 -9.91
N VAL A 40 -14.59 -22.64 -10.62
CA VAL A 40 -13.18 -22.95 -10.31
C VAL A 40 -12.31 -21.72 -10.61
N ILE A 41 -12.53 -21.09 -11.76
CA ILE A 41 -11.80 -19.88 -12.16
C ILE A 41 -12.17 -18.70 -11.23
N GLU A 42 -13.45 -18.52 -10.87
CA GLU A 42 -13.88 -17.50 -9.91
C GLU A 42 -13.20 -17.69 -8.55
N ALA A 43 -13.15 -18.91 -8.05
CA ALA A 43 -12.47 -19.22 -6.78
C ALA A 43 -10.95 -18.93 -6.86
N ALA A 44 -10.31 -19.25 -8.00
CA ALA A 44 -8.90 -18.94 -8.23
C ALA A 44 -8.66 -17.40 -8.29
N ILE A 45 -9.56 -16.64 -8.94
CA ILE A 45 -9.50 -15.18 -8.96
C ILE A 45 -9.62 -14.64 -7.53
N LYS A 46 -10.57 -15.08 -6.75
CA LYS A 46 -10.74 -14.65 -5.34
C LYS A 46 -9.50 -14.97 -4.49
N LYS A 47 -8.94 -16.16 -4.64
CA LYS A 47 -7.69 -16.54 -3.96
C LYS A 47 -6.52 -15.66 -4.38
N PHE A 48 -6.40 -15.36 -5.68
CA PHE A 48 -5.39 -14.45 -6.19
C PHE A 48 -5.59 -13.03 -5.63
N GLN A 49 -6.81 -12.49 -5.69
CA GLN A 49 -7.14 -11.18 -5.12
C GLN A 49 -6.79 -11.11 -3.63
N GLN A 50 -7.10 -12.15 -2.87
CA GLN A 50 -6.74 -12.25 -1.46
C GLN A 50 -5.22 -12.23 -1.27
N SER A 51 -4.47 -13.01 -2.04
CA SER A 51 -3.00 -13.04 -1.97
C SER A 51 -2.34 -11.71 -2.34
N ARG A 52 -3.02 -10.89 -3.15
CA ARG A 52 -2.55 -9.56 -3.56
C ARG A 52 -3.07 -8.42 -2.67
N GLY A 53 -3.89 -8.74 -1.67
CA GLY A 53 -4.46 -7.74 -0.77
C GLY A 53 -5.40 -6.74 -1.46
N ILE A 54 -6.04 -7.13 -2.57
CA ILE A 54 -7.03 -6.33 -3.29
C ILE A 54 -8.45 -6.83 -3.00
N THR A 55 -9.47 -6.10 -3.43
CA THR A 55 -10.88 -6.47 -3.22
C THR A 55 -11.15 -7.89 -3.69
N VAL A 56 -11.68 -8.74 -2.80
CA VAL A 56 -11.95 -10.16 -3.06
C VAL A 56 -13.40 -10.31 -3.50
N ASP A 57 -13.69 -10.00 -4.75
CA ASP A 57 -15.04 -10.05 -5.35
C ASP A 57 -15.19 -11.10 -6.45
N GLY A 58 -14.09 -11.70 -6.91
CA GLY A 58 -14.07 -12.64 -8.02
C GLY A 58 -14.22 -11.98 -9.38
N ILE A 59 -14.12 -10.65 -9.46
CA ILE A 59 -14.25 -9.87 -10.69
C ILE A 59 -12.87 -9.41 -11.14
N VAL A 60 -12.51 -9.68 -12.38
CA VAL A 60 -11.29 -9.13 -12.96
C VAL A 60 -11.57 -7.76 -13.53
N GLY A 61 -11.36 -6.75 -12.70
CA GLY A 61 -11.33 -5.34 -13.08
C GLY A 61 -9.90 -4.87 -13.38
N PRO A 62 -9.70 -3.56 -13.61
CA PRO A 62 -8.40 -2.98 -13.95
C PRO A 62 -7.30 -3.31 -12.96
N GLU A 63 -7.60 -3.23 -11.67
CA GLU A 63 -6.61 -3.51 -10.63
C GLU A 63 -6.24 -5.00 -10.59
N THR A 64 -7.23 -5.90 -10.60
CA THR A 64 -6.98 -7.34 -10.65
C THR A 64 -6.19 -7.72 -11.90
N PHE A 65 -6.54 -7.13 -13.05
CA PHE A 65 -5.84 -7.38 -14.30
C PHE A 65 -4.38 -6.89 -14.25
N ARG A 66 -4.15 -5.70 -13.72
CA ARG A 66 -2.80 -5.16 -13.52
C ARG A 66 -1.96 -6.07 -12.61
N ARG A 67 -2.52 -6.55 -11.50
CA ARG A 67 -1.83 -7.49 -10.60
C ARG A 67 -1.53 -8.83 -11.25
N LEU A 68 -2.41 -9.32 -12.13
CA LEU A 68 -2.13 -10.52 -12.96
C LEU A 68 -1.01 -10.28 -13.95
N GLU A 69 -0.93 -9.08 -14.53
CA GLU A 69 0.17 -8.69 -15.42
C GLU A 69 1.51 -8.61 -14.66
N GLU A 70 1.53 -8.02 -13.47
CA GLU A 70 2.71 -7.96 -12.60
C GLU A 70 3.20 -9.37 -12.23
N ALA A 71 2.26 -10.28 -11.92
CA ALA A 71 2.53 -11.65 -11.47
C ALA A 71 3.02 -12.60 -12.57
N ARG A 72 2.80 -12.25 -13.82
CA ARG A 72 3.13 -13.15 -14.96
C ARG A 72 4.63 -13.32 -15.18
N TRP A 73 5.45 -12.42 -14.62
CA TRP A 73 6.87 -12.38 -14.84
C TRP A 73 7.65 -12.90 -13.64
N SER A 74 8.50 -13.89 -13.88
CA SER A 74 9.50 -14.35 -12.91
C SER A 74 10.86 -13.73 -13.21
N LEU A 75 11.70 -13.61 -12.20
CA LEU A 75 13.05 -13.07 -12.38
C LEU A 75 13.85 -13.99 -13.34
N GLY A 76 14.23 -13.43 -14.47
CA GLY A 76 14.90 -14.14 -15.55
C GLY A 76 14.07 -14.26 -16.84
N ASP A 77 12.76 -14.04 -16.80
CA ASP A 77 11.89 -14.14 -17.98
C ASP A 77 12.11 -13.00 -18.97
N ARG A 78 12.55 -11.84 -18.47
CA ARG A 78 12.83 -10.66 -19.30
C ARG A 78 14.00 -9.84 -18.75
N ILE A 79 14.56 -8.99 -19.61
CA ILE A 79 15.60 -8.04 -19.23
C ILE A 79 14.93 -6.85 -18.48
N LEU A 80 15.49 -6.51 -17.30
CA LEU A 80 15.00 -5.39 -16.49
C LEU A 80 15.98 -4.22 -16.58
N ARG A 81 15.46 -3.02 -16.82
CA ARG A 81 16.26 -1.78 -16.91
C ARG A 81 15.43 -0.58 -16.53
N PHE A 82 16.09 0.46 -16.04
CA PHE A 82 15.46 1.74 -15.82
C PHE A 82 15.26 2.50 -17.14
N THR A 83 14.04 2.89 -17.43
CA THR A 83 13.70 3.76 -18.55
C THR A 83 12.82 4.89 -18.03
N PRO A 84 13.33 6.14 -17.98
CA PRO A 84 12.52 7.28 -17.55
C PRO A 84 11.23 7.39 -18.36
N GLY A 85 10.10 7.58 -17.66
CA GLY A 85 8.77 7.67 -18.28
C GLY A 85 8.11 6.32 -18.64
N HIS A 86 8.87 5.21 -18.59
CA HIS A 86 8.34 3.85 -18.86
C HIS A 86 8.94 2.85 -17.88
N LEU A 87 8.52 2.94 -16.62
CA LEU A 87 9.03 2.06 -15.58
C LEU A 87 8.52 0.62 -15.76
N ILE A 88 9.41 -0.34 -15.58
CA ILE A 88 9.04 -1.75 -15.56
C ILE A 88 8.46 -2.08 -14.19
N HIS A 89 7.29 -2.73 -14.19
CA HIS A 89 6.60 -3.21 -13.00
C HIS A 89 6.47 -4.74 -13.05
N GLY A 90 6.59 -5.40 -11.90
CA GLY A 90 6.36 -6.84 -11.82
C GLY A 90 6.95 -7.52 -10.60
N ASP A 91 6.55 -8.78 -10.41
CA ASP A 91 7.08 -9.64 -9.35
C ASP A 91 8.55 -10.01 -9.60
N ASP A 92 8.99 -10.02 -10.84
CA ASP A 92 10.38 -10.17 -11.24
C ASP A 92 11.25 -9.01 -10.71
N VAL A 93 10.73 -7.77 -10.77
CA VAL A 93 11.40 -6.60 -10.20
C VAL A 93 11.44 -6.69 -8.68
N SER A 94 10.31 -7.05 -8.04
CA SER A 94 10.27 -7.27 -6.59
C SER A 94 11.28 -8.33 -6.14
N SER A 95 11.41 -9.41 -6.92
CA SER A 95 12.37 -10.48 -6.65
C SER A 95 13.82 -10.00 -6.79
N LEU A 96 14.11 -9.17 -7.81
CA LEU A 96 15.42 -8.56 -7.97
C LEU A 96 15.75 -7.63 -6.80
N GLN A 97 14.86 -6.72 -6.46
CA GLN A 97 15.04 -5.76 -5.36
C GLN A 97 15.33 -6.48 -4.04
N ARG A 98 14.56 -7.55 -3.74
CA ARG A 98 14.80 -8.37 -2.55
C ARG A 98 16.20 -8.96 -2.56
N LYS A 99 16.57 -9.63 -3.65
CA LYS A 99 17.89 -10.26 -3.78
C LYS A 99 19.04 -9.26 -3.66
N LEU A 100 18.91 -8.07 -4.25
CA LEU A 100 19.89 -7.00 -4.09
C LEU A 100 20.00 -6.56 -2.64
N ASN A 101 18.87 -6.34 -1.98
CA ASN A 101 18.82 -5.95 -0.57
C ASN A 101 19.42 -7.03 0.34
N ASP A 102 19.08 -8.31 0.12
CA ASP A 102 19.62 -9.46 0.88
C ASP A 102 21.17 -9.58 0.73
N LEU A 103 21.68 -9.14 -0.41
CA LEU A 103 23.11 -9.08 -0.69
C LEU A 103 23.79 -7.78 -0.20
N GLY A 104 23.03 -6.86 0.42
CA GLY A 104 23.53 -5.61 0.98
C GLY A 104 23.55 -4.43 0.03
N PHE A 105 22.96 -4.55 -1.17
CA PHE A 105 22.83 -3.47 -2.15
C PHE A 105 21.47 -2.79 -2.03
N ASP A 106 21.43 -1.54 -1.57
CA ASP A 106 20.21 -0.82 -1.25
C ASP A 106 19.40 -0.43 -2.49
N SER A 107 18.46 -1.29 -2.92
CA SER A 107 17.53 -1.00 -4.01
C SER A 107 16.34 -0.11 -3.62
N GLY A 108 16.28 0.32 -2.38
CA GLY A 108 15.10 0.95 -1.83
C GLY A 108 14.09 -0.08 -1.30
N ARG A 109 12.85 0.33 -1.13
CA ARG A 109 11.75 -0.57 -0.76
C ARG A 109 11.52 -1.58 -1.89
N VAL A 110 11.16 -2.82 -1.54
CA VAL A 110 10.75 -3.82 -2.53
C VAL A 110 9.31 -3.50 -2.96
N ASP A 111 9.19 -2.66 -3.96
CA ASP A 111 7.91 -2.13 -4.46
C ASP A 111 7.49 -2.72 -5.82
N GLY A 112 8.37 -3.50 -6.44
CA GLY A 112 8.15 -4.09 -7.75
C GLY A 112 8.26 -3.09 -8.89
N ILE A 113 8.85 -1.91 -8.67
CA ILE A 113 9.06 -0.87 -9.68
C ILE A 113 10.55 -0.73 -9.95
N PHE A 114 10.99 -0.96 -11.19
CA PHE A 114 12.38 -0.75 -11.56
C PHE A 114 12.66 0.76 -11.70
N GLY A 115 12.89 1.40 -10.55
CA GLY A 115 13.20 2.82 -10.45
C GLY A 115 14.70 3.10 -10.41
N LYS A 116 15.04 4.38 -10.16
CA LYS A 116 16.44 4.83 -10.10
C LYS A 116 17.23 4.18 -8.97
N ASN A 117 16.59 3.94 -7.82
CA ASN A 117 17.25 3.27 -6.69
C ASN A 117 17.61 1.82 -7.04
N THR A 118 16.71 1.10 -7.71
CA THR A 118 16.96 -0.26 -8.18
C THR A 118 18.10 -0.30 -9.19
N GLU A 119 18.16 0.67 -10.13
CA GLU A 119 19.26 0.80 -11.07
C GLU A 119 20.61 1.04 -10.36
N ASN A 120 20.63 1.94 -9.38
CA ASN A 120 21.84 2.26 -8.64
C ASN A 120 22.35 1.04 -7.85
N ALA A 121 21.47 0.37 -7.08
CA ALA A 121 21.81 -0.86 -6.37
C ALA A 121 22.33 -1.96 -7.30
N LEU A 122 21.71 -2.08 -8.48
CA LEU A 122 22.17 -3.04 -9.49
C LEU A 122 23.57 -2.69 -10.02
N LYS A 123 23.88 -1.42 -10.26
CA LYS A 123 25.22 -0.97 -10.66
C LYS A 123 26.28 -1.24 -9.59
N GLU A 124 25.95 -1.01 -8.33
CA GLU A 124 26.82 -1.36 -7.20
C GLU A 124 27.08 -2.88 -7.12
N PHE A 125 26.01 -3.68 -7.29
CA PHE A 125 26.12 -5.12 -7.38
C PHE A 125 27.01 -5.55 -8.56
N GLN A 126 26.80 -4.99 -9.75
CA GLN A 126 27.61 -5.28 -10.93
C GLN A 126 29.08 -4.94 -10.70
N GLN A 127 29.36 -3.78 -10.11
CA GLN A 127 30.71 -3.38 -9.73
C GLN A 127 31.37 -4.36 -8.75
N SER A 128 30.64 -4.77 -7.72
CA SER A 128 31.17 -5.67 -6.68
C SER A 128 31.41 -7.08 -7.19
N THR A 129 30.69 -7.52 -8.22
CA THR A 129 30.79 -8.86 -8.82
C THR A 129 31.69 -8.92 -10.06
N GLY A 130 32.21 -7.76 -10.51
CA GLY A 130 33.11 -7.68 -11.67
C GLY A 130 32.44 -7.94 -13.00
N ILE A 131 31.12 -7.73 -13.12
CA ILE A 131 30.38 -7.80 -14.37
C ILE A 131 30.15 -6.40 -14.94
N PRO A 132 29.80 -6.23 -16.23
CA PRO A 132 29.59 -4.91 -16.85
C PRO A 132 28.62 -4.03 -16.05
N ILE A 133 28.99 -2.77 -15.78
CA ILE A 133 28.23 -1.83 -14.96
C ILE A 133 27.29 -1.01 -15.87
N ASP A 134 26.27 -1.65 -16.40
CA ASP A 134 25.31 -1.03 -17.31
C ASP A 134 23.95 -0.71 -16.66
N GLY A 135 23.70 -1.21 -15.43
CA GLY A 135 22.42 -1.05 -14.73
C GLY A 135 21.30 -1.90 -15.37
N ILE A 136 21.66 -2.91 -16.17
CA ILE A 136 20.72 -3.81 -16.84
C ILE A 136 20.75 -5.16 -16.14
N CYS A 137 19.60 -5.64 -15.70
CA CYS A 137 19.44 -6.98 -15.14
C CYS A 137 19.19 -7.97 -16.29
N GLY A 138 20.27 -8.55 -16.79
CA GLY A 138 20.28 -9.56 -17.85
C GLY A 138 20.83 -10.91 -17.35
N PRO A 139 21.09 -11.86 -18.27
CA PRO A 139 21.51 -13.23 -17.93
C PRO A 139 22.77 -13.32 -17.04
N GLU A 140 23.71 -12.40 -17.18
CA GLU A 140 24.92 -12.38 -16.38
C GLU A 140 24.65 -12.01 -14.93
N VAL A 141 23.76 -11.02 -14.72
CA VAL A 141 23.28 -10.61 -13.38
C VAL A 141 22.52 -11.75 -12.72
N PHE A 142 21.63 -12.43 -13.44
CA PHE A 142 20.88 -13.57 -12.89
C PHE A 142 21.83 -14.67 -12.40
N LYS A 143 22.81 -15.06 -13.21
CA LYS A 143 23.80 -16.06 -12.82
C LYS A 143 24.63 -15.65 -11.61
N ALA A 144 25.01 -14.37 -11.53
CA ALA A 144 25.75 -13.83 -10.39
C ALA A 144 24.93 -13.85 -9.10
N ILE A 145 23.67 -13.42 -9.18
CA ILE A 145 22.73 -13.44 -8.04
C ILE A 145 22.49 -14.87 -7.55
N GLU A 146 22.22 -15.82 -8.46
CA GLU A 146 21.99 -17.22 -8.07
C GLU A 146 23.20 -17.87 -7.40
N ARG A 147 24.40 -17.54 -7.88
CA ARG A 147 25.65 -18.03 -7.30
C ARG A 147 25.84 -17.54 -5.86
N LEU A 148 25.52 -16.26 -5.60
CA LEU A 148 25.70 -15.64 -4.28
C LEU A 148 24.60 -16.00 -3.29
N ASN A 149 23.34 -16.19 -3.73
CA ASN A 149 22.23 -16.60 -2.87
C ASN A 149 22.44 -17.95 -2.15
N ARG A 150 23.34 -18.79 -2.63
CA ARG A 150 23.68 -20.06 -1.97
C ARG A 150 24.60 -19.89 -0.74
N VAL A 151 25.10 -18.68 -0.50
CA VAL A 151 26.17 -18.45 0.50
C VAL A 151 25.71 -17.53 1.65
N VAL A 152 24.65 -16.73 1.47
CA VAL A 152 24.24 -15.71 2.46
C VAL A 152 22.92 -16.07 3.12
N VAL A 153 22.97 -16.35 4.42
CA VAL A 153 21.80 -16.49 5.30
C VAL A 153 21.89 -15.38 6.36
N GLY A 154 21.13 -14.31 6.20
CA GLY A 154 21.09 -13.15 7.13
C GLY A 154 19.70 -12.53 7.24
N GLY A 155 19.44 -11.67 8.24
CA GLY A 155 18.16 -11.04 8.51
C GLY A 155 17.68 -10.10 7.39
N THR A 156 16.36 -9.80 7.37
CA THR A 156 15.74 -9.00 6.30
C THR A 156 16.09 -7.51 6.39
N PRO A 157 16.57 -6.88 5.31
CA PRO A 157 16.99 -5.47 5.27
C PRO A 157 15.88 -4.46 5.54
N GLU A 158 14.62 -4.86 5.38
CA GLU A 158 13.44 -4.02 5.64
C GLU A 158 13.30 -3.64 7.12
N HIS A 159 13.67 -4.54 8.03
CA HIS A 159 13.74 -4.24 9.45
C HIS A 159 14.77 -3.13 9.74
N PHE A 160 15.95 -3.20 9.12
CA PHE A 160 17.01 -2.21 9.31
C PHE A 160 16.64 -0.82 8.80
N ARG A 161 15.84 -0.69 7.75
CA ARG A 161 15.46 0.61 7.18
C ARG A 161 14.43 1.33 8.02
N GLU A 162 13.41 0.62 8.44
CA GLU A 162 12.42 1.18 9.36
C GLU A 162 13.08 1.52 10.69
N GLU A 163 14.04 0.73 11.16
CA GLU A 163 14.84 1.02 12.37
C GLU A 163 15.80 2.21 12.17
N ILE A 164 16.46 2.37 11.01
CA ILE A 164 17.36 3.50 10.75
C ILE A 164 16.58 4.82 10.73
N HIS A 165 15.35 4.85 10.19
CA HIS A 165 14.48 6.01 10.29
C HIS A 165 14.00 6.26 11.74
N HIS A 166 14.01 5.23 12.59
CA HIS A 166 13.66 5.31 14.01
C HIS A 166 14.86 5.32 14.96
N LEU A 167 16.13 5.29 14.47
CA LEU A 167 17.29 5.56 15.32
C LEU A 167 17.06 6.87 16.08
N PRO A 168 17.41 6.97 17.37
CA PRO A 168 16.89 7.93 18.32
C PRO A 168 17.25 9.38 17.97
N ARG A 169 16.50 9.94 17.01
CA ARG A 169 16.30 11.38 16.94
C ARG A 169 15.25 11.67 17.99
N ARG A 170 15.67 12.19 19.13
CA ARG A 170 14.83 12.65 20.25
C ARG A 170 13.50 11.88 20.44
N THR A 171 13.30 11.33 21.60
CA THR A 171 12.04 10.70 22.02
C THR A 171 10.91 11.71 22.03
N GLY A 172 9.73 11.31 21.55
CA GLY A 172 8.55 12.14 21.51
C GLY A 172 8.18 12.64 20.11
N VAL A 173 7.05 13.31 20.01
CA VAL A 173 6.41 13.70 18.75
C VAL A 173 6.81 15.10 18.25
N SER A 174 7.43 15.94 19.09
CA SER A 174 7.66 17.37 18.82
C SER A 174 8.59 17.66 17.63
N ASP A 175 9.55 16.80 17.33
CA ASP A 175 10.50 17.01 16.24
C ASP A 175 10.17 16.12 15.03
N LYS A 176 8.98 15.53 14.97
CA LYS A 176 8.57 14.61 13.91
C LYS A 176 7.85 15.32 12.79
N VAL A 177 8.01 14.78 11.59
CA VAL A 177 7.25 15.17 10.40
C VAL A 177 6.21 14.08 10.14
N VAL A 178 4.94 14.43 10.28
CA VAL A 178 3.83 13.50 10.03
C VAL A 178 3.04 13.99 8.84
N VAL A 179 2.92 13.15 7.82
CA VAL A 179 2.03 13.42 6.69
C VAL A 179 0.66 12.82 7.00
N ILE A 180 -0.36 13.67 7.02
CA ILE A 180 -1.77 13.25 7.06
C ILE A 180 -2.34 13.38 5.67
N ASP A 181 -2.90 12.30 5.18
CA ASP A 181 -3.43 12.18 3.83
C ASP A 181 -4.96 12.07 3.86
N PRO A 182 -5.71 13.17 3.64
CA PRO A 182 -7.17 13.08 3.47
C PRO A 182 -7.49 12.41 2.14
N GLY A 183 -8.16 11.26 2.17
CA GLY A 183 -8.56 10.54 0.96
C GLY A 183 -9.40 11.37 0.00
N HIS A 184 -9.31 11.08 -1.31
CA HIS A 184 -10.04 11.77 -2.37
C HIS A 184 -9.82 13.29 -2.38
N GLY A 185 -10.75 14.09 -2.90
CA GLY A 185 -10.68 15.56 -2.88
C GLY A 185 -10.65 16.18 -4.28
N GLY A 186 -10.69 17.52 -4.35
CA GLY A 186 -10.91 18.21 -5.60
C GLY A 186 -12.29 17.86 -6.18
N ASP A 187 -12.33 17.50 -7.44
CA ASP A 187 -13.55 17.05 -8.14
C ASP A 187 -13.92 15.59 -7.83
N ASP A 188 -13.08 14.87 -7.07
CA ASP A 188 -13.36 13.51 -6.61
C ASP A 188 -13.95 13.51 -5.19
N PRO A 189 -15.28 13.33 -5.03
CA PRO A 189 -15.90 13.26 -3.71
C PRO A 189 -15.58 11.98 -2.94
N GLY A 190 -15.00 10.97 -3.60
CA GLY A 190 -14.89 9.62 -3.08
C GLY A 190 -16.25 8.94 -2.95
N LEU A 191 -16.34 7.99 -2.06
CA LEU A 191 -17.58 7.29 -1.74
C LEU A 191 -18.59 8.25 -1.08
N SER A 192 -19.88 7.98 -1.30
CA SER A 192 -20.95 8.82 -0.79
C SER A 192 -22.07 7.97 -0.20
N GLY A 193 -22.66 8.44 0.90
CA GLY A 193 -23.80 7.79 1.54
C GLY A 193 -24.42 8.67 2.62
N HIS A 194 -25.74 8.61 2.80
CA HIS A 194 -26.48 9.36 3.83
C HIS A 194 -26.15 10.87 3.87
N SER A 195 -26.04 11.50 2.70
CA SER A 195 -25.68 12.92 2.54
C SER A 195 -24.26 13.29 2.99
N LEU A 196 -23.38 12.33 3.15
CA LEU A 196 -21.97 12.51 3.45
C LEU A 196 -21.12 12.11 2.26
N THR A 197 -19.95 12.74 2.11
CA THR A 197 -18.91 12.37 1.17
C THR A 197 -17.63 12.00 1.90
N GLU A 198 -16.92 11.05 1.37
CA GLU A 198 -15.65 10.61 1.93
C GLU A 198 -14.64 11.75 2.00
N SER A 199 -14.51 12.54 0.93
CA SER A 199 -13.60 13.69 0.87
C SER A 199 -13.88 14.75 1.95
N PHE A 200 -15.14 14.95 2.33
CA PHE A 200 -15.49 15.85 3.44
C PHE A 200 -15.06 15.26 4.78
N ILE A 201 -15.42 14.00 5.05
CA ILE A 201 -15.11 13.33 6.32
C ILE A 201 -13.60 13.23 6.54
N SER A 202 -12.87 12.76 5.52
CA SER A 202 -11.41 12.63 5.58
C SER A 202 -10.72 13.98 5.82
N SER A 203 -11.19 15.05 5.14
CA SER A 203 -10.64 16.40 5.30
C SER A 203 -10.91 16.99 6.68
N ASP A 204 -12.13 16.82 7.23
CA ASP A 204 -12.47 17.34 8.54
C ASP A 204 -11.65 16.66 9.66
N ILE A 205 -11.55 15.33 9.61
CA ILE A 205 -10.75 14.56 10.57
C ILE A 205 -9.27 14.95 10.44
N SER A 206 -8.72 15.04 9.23
CA SER A 206 -7.32 15.39 8.99
C SER A 206 -6.92 16.74 9.56
N LYS A 207 -7.77 17.77 9.39
CA LYS A 207 -7.55 19.11 9.98
C LYS A 207 -7.56 19.08 11.50
N LYS A 208 -8.46 18.28 12.10
CA LYS A 208 -8.50 18.11 13.55
C LYS A 208 -7.25 17.42 14.08
N VAL A 209 -6.75 16.39 13.38
CA VAL A 209 -5.48 15.73 13.70
C VAL A 209 -4.32 16.72 13.60
N GLU A 210 -4.26 17.48 12.50
CA GLU A 210 -3.24 18.53 12.29
C GLU A 210 -3.21 19.50 13.48
N GLY A 211 -4.37 20.08 13.87
CA GLY A 211 -4.44 21.02 14.98
C GLY A 211 -3.99 20.42 16.31
N LYS A 212 -4.33 19.15 16.59
CA LYS A 212 -3.95 18.47 17.83
C LYS A 212 -2.45 18.20 17.91
N LEU A 213 -1.83 17.76 16.81
CA LEU A 213 -0.40 17.46 16.76
C LEU A 213 0.46 18.72 16.67
N ALA A 214 0.03 19.73 15.91
CA ALA A 214 0.73 21.02 15.83
C ALA A 214 0.83 21.70 17.19
N ALA A 215 -0.19 21.57 18.04
CA ALA A 215 -0.16 22.06 19.42
C ALA A 215 0.93 21.38 20.29
N LEU A 216 1.45 20.22 19.88
CA LEU A 216 2.52 19.48 20.53
C LEU A 216 3.90 19.71 19.89
N GLY A 217 3.98 20.62 18.90
CA GLY A 217 5.21 20.94 18.20
C GLY A 217 5.57 19.99 17.05
N THR A 218 4.66 19.10 16.65
CA THR A 218 4.84 18.21 15.48
C THR A 218 4.69 19.01 14.20
N THR A 219 5.57 18.76 13.22
CA THR A 219 5.37 19.27 11.87
C THR A 219 4.36 18.37 11.15
N VAL A 220 3.17 18.88 10.91
CA VAL A 220 2.12 18.15 10.18
C VAL A 220 1.95 18.71 8.79
N LEU A 221 2.01 17.85 7.79
CA LEU A 221 1.83 18.21 6.38
C LEU A 221 0.60 17.45 5.83
N LEU A 222 -0.29 18.20 5.19
CA LEU A 222 -1.45 17.60 4.51
C LEU A 222 -1.11 17.38 3.03
N THR A 223 -1.43 16.20 2.48
CA THR A 223 -1.23 15.92 1.05
C THR A 223 -2.09 16.81 0.17
N ARG A 224 -3.22 17.27 0.69
CA ARG A 224 -4.10 18.25 0.02
C ARG A 224 -4.73 19.21 1.01
N VAL A 225 -5.00 20.43 0.55
CA VAL A 225 -5.81 21.42 1.24
C VAL A 225 -7.21 21.49 0.60
N SER A 226 -8.24 21.76 1.40
CA SER A 226 -9.66 21.61 1.02
C SER A 226 -10.18 22.57 -0.04
N LYS A 227 -9.34 23.32 -0.74
CA LYS A 227 -9.78 24.35 -1.71
C LYS A 227 -9.19 24.20 -3.12
N THR A 228 -8.48 23.12 -3.38
CA THR A 228 -7.96 22.84 -4.72
C THR A 228 -8.94 21.92 -5.45
N ASN A 229 -9.27 22.22 -6.72
CA ASN A 229 -10.05 21.34 -7.57
C ASN A 229 -9.19 20.20 -8.15
N GLU A 230 -7.95 20.10 -7.72
CA GLU A 230 -7.00 19.11 -8.19
C GLU A 230 -7.24 17.76 -7.54
N VAL A 231 -7.38 16.74 -8.37
CA VAL A 231 -7.45 15.33 -7.93
C VAL A 231 -6.03 14.79 -7.85
N ILE A 232 -5.63 14.35 -6.66
CA ILE A 232 -4.30 13.80 -6.39
C ILE A 232 -4.42 12.29 -6.25
N ASP A 233 -3.71 11.53 -7.09
CA ASP A 233 -3.69 10.08 -7.05
C ASP A 233 -2.80 9.54 -5.91
N GLU A 234 -2.90 8.22 -5.62
CA GLU A 234 -2.13 7.58 -4.55
C GLU A 234 -0.61 7.66 -4.78
N GLN A 235 -0.15 7.67 -6.02
CA GLN A 235 1.28 7.76 -6.34
C GLN A 235 1.81 9.17 -6.04
N GLN A 236 1.06 10.20 -6.42
CA GLN A 236 1.41 11.60 -6.12
C GLN A 236 1.45 11.84 -4.61
N ARG A 237 0.51 11.25 -3.84
CA ARG A 237 0.50 11.30 -2.37
C ARG A 237 1.74 10.65 -1.76
N ALA A 238 2.14 9.48 -2.28
CA ALA A 238 3.35 8.79 -1.85
C ALA A 238 4.62 9.59 -2.19
N VAL A 239 4.69 10.19 -3.39
CA VAL A 239 5.80 11.07 -3.78
C VAL A 239 5.88 12.30 -2.88
N PHE A 240 4.76 12.93 -2.56
CA PHE A 240 4.70 14.05 -1.62
C PHE A 240 5.29 13.65 -0.26
N ALA A 241 4.84 12.52 0.31
CA ALA A 241 5.32 12.05 1.60
C ALA A 241 6.82 11.73 1.58
N ASN A 242 7.30 11.07 0.53
CA ASN A 242 8.72 10.76 0.36
C ASN A 242 9.60 12.01 0.26
N ASN A 243 9.14 13.03 -0.46
CA ASN A 243 9.87 14.30 -0.63
C ASN A 243 9.83 15.18 0.62
N SER A 244 8.86 14.99 1.50
CA SER A 244 8.71 15.70 2.76
C SER A 244 9.60 15.15 3.88
N ASN A 245 10.36 14.08 3.65
CA ASN A 245 11.10 13.35 4.67
C ASN A 245 10.24 13.01 5.90
N ALA A 246 9.01 12.57 5.67
CA ALA A 246 8.08 12.26 6.72
C ALA A 246 8.57 11.07 7.58
N ASP A 247 8.29 11.11 8.87
CA ASP A 247 8.54 10.00 9.79
C ASP A 247 7.39 8.99 9.81
N LEU A 248 6.17 9.43 9.43
CA LEU A 248 4.96 8.63 9.40
C LEU A 248 3.95 9.19 8.39
N VAL A 249 3.21 8.32 7.73
CA VAL A 249 2.06 8.66 6.87
C VAL A 249 0.78 8.06 7.41
N VAL A 250 -0.26 8.87 7.54
CA VAL A 250 -1.60 8.43 7.96
C VAL A 250 -2.62 8.87 6.92
N SER A 251 -3.14 7.93 6.16
CA SER A 251 -4.19 8.16 5.18
C SER A 251 -5.56 7.86 5.79
N ILE A 252 -6.50 8.79 5.64
CA ILE A 252 -7.82 8.74 6.26
C ILE A 252 -8.88 8.62 5.18
N HIS A 253 -9.66 7.54 5.24
CA HIS A 253 -10.70 7.17 4.30
C HIS A 253 -11.98 6.75 5.01
N THR A 254 -13.02 6.51 4.23
CA THR A 254 -14.24 5.79 4.64
C THR A 254 -14.54 4.72 3.61
N ASP A 255 -15.26 3.68 4.00
CA ASP A 255 -15.69 2.63 3.08
C ASP A 255 -17.17 2.77 2.71
N SER A 256 -17.57 2.15 1.62
CA SER A 256 -18.97 2.00 1.21
C SER A 256 -19.10 0.81 0.27
N ILE A 257 -19.89 -0.14 0.66
CA ILE A 257 -20.18 -1.34 -0.16
C ILE A 257 -21.68 -1.50 -0.37
N LYS A 258 -22.07 -2.34 -1.33
CA LYS A 258 -23.50 -2.60 -1.60
C LYS A 258 -24.25 -3.22 -0.41
N ASP A 259 -23.55 -3.94 0.45
CA ASP A 259 -24.12 -4.51 1.66
C ASP A 259 -24.18 -3.46 2.77
N ALA A 260 -25.35 -2.93 3.03
CA ALA A 260 -25.59 -1.96 4.10
C ALA A 260 -25.39 -2.53 5.53
N GLN A 261 -25.20 -3.85 5.68
CA GLN A 261 -24.89 -4.47 6.97
C GLN A 261 -23.40 -4.36 7.33
N ALA A 262 -22.52 -4.15 6.34
CA ALA A 262 -21.11 -3.93 6.60
C ALA A 262 -20.93 -2.63 7.41
N HIS A 263 -20.18 -2.72 8.51
CA HIS A 263 -19.97 -1.60 9.43
C HIS A 263 -18.69 -1.78 10.24
N GLY A 264 -18.12 -0.70 10.71
CA GLY A 264 -16.95 -0.72 11.58
C GLY A 264 -15.73 -0.01 11.00
N CYS A 265 -14.62 -0.09 11.72
CA CYS A 265 -13.35 0.56 11.37
C CYS A 265 -12.29 -0.51 11.11
N ALA A 266 -11.46 -0.28 10.09
CA ALA A 266 -10.30 -1.12 9.77
C ALA A 266 -9.07 -0.26 9.51
N SER A 267 -7.88 -0.78 9.84
CA SER A 267 -6.61 -0.12 9.53
C SER A 267 -5.73 -1.03 8.67
N TYR A 268 -5.09 -0.44 7.68
CA TYR A 268 -4.33 -1.16 6.66
C TYR A 268 -2.88 -0.69 6.64
N TYR A 269 -1.96 -1.64 6.57
CA TYR A 269 -0.52 -1.38 6.47
C TYR A 269 0.07 -2.14 5.28
N PHE A 270 1.29 -1.77 4.86
CA PHE A 270 1.95 -2.50 3.77
C PHE A 270 2.26 -3.93 4.19
N GLY A 271 1.84 -4.87 3.36
CA GLY A 271 2.24 -6.26 3.45
C GLY A 271 1.86 -7.04 2.20
N ASN A 272 2.75 -7.95 1.81
CA ASN A 272 2.56 -8.89 0.72
C ASN A 272 2.90 -10.29 1.24
N GLU A 273 1.86 -11.05 1.60
CA GLU A 273 2.03 -12.39 2.18
C GLU A 273 2.72 -13.37 1.22
N SER A 274 2.45 -13.24 -0.10
CA SER A 274 3.07 -14.12 -1.11
C SER A 274 4.58 -13.91 -1.22
N LEU A 275 5.07 -12.75 -0.82
CA LEU A 275 6.48 -12.38 -0.83
C LEU A 275 7.10 -12.41 0.59
N GLY A 276 6.33 -12.72 1.62
CA GLY A 276 6.77 -12.71 3.01
C GLY A 276 7.17 -11.31 3.51
N GLN A 277 6.69 -10.26 2.87
CA GLN A 277 7.06 -8.87 3.17
C GLN A 277 5.97 -8.14 3.92
N LYS A 278 6.33 -7.40 4.94
CA LYS A 278 5.44 -6.48 5.64
C LYS A 278 6.21 -5.37 6.33
N SER A 279 5.58 -4.21 6.44
CA SER A 279 6.05 -3.13 7.29
C SER A 279 5.74 -3.47 8.75
N SER A 280 6.75 -3.79 9.55
CA SER A 280 6.58 -4.08 10.98
C SER A 280 6.15 -2.83 11.75
N MET A 281 6.74 -1.68 11.42
CA MET A 281 6.38 -0.41 12.03
C MET A 281 5.01 0.08 11.56
N GLY A 282 4.66 -0.13 10.27
CA GLY A 282 3.31 0.12 9.77
C GLY A 282 2.27 -0.76 10.48
N GLN A 283 2.56 -2.04 10.69
CA GLN A 283 1.69 -2.94 11.45
C GLN A 283 1.53 -2.49 12.91
N ARG A 284 2.65 -2.12 13.58
CA ARG A 284 2.62 -1.60 14.95
C ARG A 284 1.73 -0.36 15.06
N PHE A 285 1.91 0.60 14.16
CA PHE A 285 1.08 1.82 14.17
C PHE A 285 -0.39 1.52 13.83
N ALA A 286 -0.67 0.64 12.85
CA ALA A 286 -2.03 0.21 12.53
C ALA A 286 -2.74 -0.38 13.75
N ASN A 287 -2.07 -1.23 14.53
CA ASN A 287 -2.63 -1.79 15.76
C ASN A 287 -2.91 -0.73 16.84
N LEU A 288 -2.01 0.24 17.02
CA LEU A 288 -2.21 1.35 17.96
C LEU A 288 -3.42 2.19 17.58
N VAL A 289 -3.50 2.65 16.34
CA VAL A 289 -4.58 3.53 15.89
C VAL A 289 -5.93 2.79 15.86
N GLN A 290 -5.94 1.52 15.45
CA GLN A 290 -7.13 0.68 15.49
C GLN A 290 -7.67 0.59 16.92
N THR A 291 -6.81 0.24 17.87
CA THR A 291 -7.19 0.10 19.29
C THR A 291 -7.75 1.41 19.85
N GLU A 292 -7.12 2.55 19.59
CA GLU A 292 -7.56 3.85 20.11
C GLU A 292 -8.89 4.30 19.48
N ILE A 293 -9.11 4.08 18.18
CA ILE A 293 -10.38 4.41 17.53
C ILE A 293 -11.52 3.55 18.09
N ILE A 294 -11.33 2.23 18.17
CA ILE A 294 -12.36 1.32 18.70
C ILE A 294 -12.72 1.69 20.14
N LYS A 295 -11.71 1.93 20.99
CA LYS A 295 -11.91 2.31 22.41
C LYS A 295 -12.68 3.60 22.58
N ARG A 296 -12.41 4.64 21.78
CA ARG A 296 -12.99 5.98 21.96
C ARG A 296 -14.32 6.16 21.25
N VAL A 297 -14.52 5.52 20.10
CA VAL A 297 -15.69 5.74 19.23
C VAL A 297 -16.69 4.61 19.29
N GLY A 298 -16.23 3.40 19.65
CA GLY A 298 -17.08 2.22 19.72
C GLY A 298 -17.58 1.78 18.35
N PHE A 299 -16.75 1.87 17.31
CA PHE A 299 -17.00 1.17 16.04
C PHE A 299 -16.84 -0.34 16.23
N ASN A 300 -17.45 -1.12 15.33
CA ASN A 300 -17.12 -2.52 15.23
C ASN A 300 -15.65 -2.67 14.79
N ASP A 301 -14.91 -3.55 15.47
CA ASP A 301 -13.49 -3.77 15.18
C ASP A 301 -13.32 -4.70 13.98
N CYS A 302 -13.06 -4.12 12.81
CA CYS A 302 -12.70 -4.85 11.60
C CYS A 302 -11.21 -5.19 11.51
N ARG A 303 -10.44 -4.95 12.57
CA ARG A 303 -9.03 -5.33 12.74
C ARG A 303 -8.06 -4.59 11.82
N THR A 304 -6.81 -5.10 11.78
CA THR A 304 -5.74 -4.59 10.94
C THR A 304 -5.39 -5.61 9.86
N HIS A 305 -5.09 -5.11 8.65
CA HIS A 305 -4.86 -5.97 7.49
C HIS A 305 -3.65 -5.51 6.68
N ALA A 306 -2.92 -6.48 6.16
CA ALA A 306 -1.86 -6.24 5.20
C ALA A 306 -2.44 -5.96 3.80
N LYS A 307 -1.96 -4.90 3.12
CA LYS A 307 -2.37 -4.50 1.77
C LYS A 307 -1.18 -4.00 0.96
N THR A 308 -1.31 -4.10 -0.37
CA THR A 308 -0.31 -3.65 -1.34
C THR A 308 -0.74 -2.41 -2.10
N TRP A 309 -1.62 -1.57 -1.54
CA TRP A 309 -2.07 -0.32 -2.15
C TRP A 309 -0.89 0.62 -2.42
N ASP A 310 -0.99 1.43 -3.47
CA ASP A 310 0.13 2.20 -3.98
C ASP A 310 0.71 3.16 -2.92
N LEU A 311 -0.12 3.87 -2.18
CA LEU A 311 0.35 4.72 -1.10
C LEU A 311 1.17 3.94 -0.05
N LEU A 312 0.66 2.79 0.41
CA LEU A 312 1.34 1.98 1.43
C LEU A 312 2.64 1.35 0.91
N ARG A 313 2.65 0.99 -0.37
CA ARG A 313 3.76 0.32 -1.03
C ARG A 313 4.90 1.27 -1.39
N MET A 314 4.58 2.48 -1.84
CA MET A 314 5.54 3.42 -2.42
C MET A 314 6.15 4.38 -1.40
N THR A 315 5.59 4.49 -0.19
CA THR A 315 6.15 5.31 0.88
C THR A 315 7.36 4.65 1.52
N ARG A 316 8.40 5.42 1.84
CA ARG A 316 9.66 4.95 2.43
C ARG A 316 9.59 4.80 3.95
N MET A 317 8.71 5.56 4.59
CA MET A 317 8.43 5.53 6.01
C MET A 317 7.22 4.64 6.30
N PRO A 318 6.95 4.29 7.57
CA PRO A 318 5.72 3.63 7.96
C PRO A 318 4.49 4.41 7.45
N ALA A 319 3.56 3.70 6.80
CA ALA A 319 2.34 4.26 6.28
C ALA A 319 1.14 3.38 6.65
N VAL A 320 0.05 4.01 7.06
CA VAL A 320 -1.20 3.34 7.41
C VAL A 320 -2.36 4.06 6.75
N ARG A 321 -3.29 3.30 6.16
CA ARG A 321 -4.59 3.79 5.73
C ARG A 321 -5.65 3.32 6.72
N ILE A 322 -6.54 4.22 7.12
CA ILE A 322 -7.60 3.97 8.07
C ILE A 322 -8.93 4.15 7.36
N GLU A 323 -9.78 3.13 7.37
CA GLU A 323 -11.18 3.21 6.95
C GLU A 323 -12.03 3.42 8.20
N VAL A 324 -12.45 4.67 8.44
CA VAL A 324 -13.09 5.09 9.70
C VAL A 324 -14.61 4.85 9.75
N GLY A 325 -15.10 3.84 9.04
CA GLY A 325 -16.50 3.46 9.01
C GLY A 325 -17.09 3.37 7.62
N TYR A 326 -18.29 2.85 7.51
CA TYR A 326 -19.00 2.63 6.24
C TYR A 326 -20.07 3.68 6.00
N LEU A 327 -19.95 4.47 4.92
CA LEU A 327 -20.98 5.45 4.54
C LEU A 327 -22.26 4.79 4.04
N SER A 328 -22.21 3.51 3.61
CA SER A 328 -23.37 2.70 3.27
C SER A 328 -24.18 2.24 4.50
N ASN A 329 -23.56 2.22 5.68
CA ASN A 329 -24.20 1.78 6.92
C ASN A 329 -24.81 2.98 7.67
N LYS A 330 -26.09 2.91 8.01
CA LYS A 330 -26.82 3.98 8.68
C LYS A 330 -26.23 4.37 10.04
N ASN A 331 -25.75 3.42 10.83
CA ASN A 331 -25.19 3.69 12.16
C ASN A 331 -23.82 4.35 12.08
N ASP A 332 -22.95 3.86 11.19
CA ASP A 332 -21.63 4.46 10.96
C ASP A 332 -21.77 5.86 10.34
N ALA A 333 -22.62 6.02 9.33
CA ALA A 333 -22.91 7.32 8.73
C ALA A 333 -23.45 8.33 9.76
N ARG A 334 -24.33 7.90 10.68
CA ARG A 334 -24.81 8.76 11.78
C ARG A 334 -23.67 9.18 12.71
N LYS A 335 -22.78 8.25 13.08
CA LYS A 335 -21.59 8.57 13.87
C LYS A 335 -20.70 9.58 13.14
N LEU A 336 -20.40 9.33 11.87
CA LEU A 336 -19.54 10.18 11.04
C LEU A 336 -20.17 11.56 10.74
N SER A 337 -21.50 11.72 10.79
CA SER A 337 -22.17 13.01 10.66
C SER A 337 -21.95 13.92 11.88
N ASP A 338 -21.71 13.34 13.07
CA ASP A 338 -21.48 14.09 14.30
C ASP A 338 -20.03 14.62 14.35
N ALA A 339 -19.88 15.95 14.44
CA ALA A 339 -18.59 16.63 14.53
C ALA A 339 -17.80 16.22 15.80
N ASN A 340 -18.48 15.89 16.89
CA ASN A 340 -17.84 15.42 18.12
C ASN A 340 -17.25 14.03 17.94
N VAL A 341 -17.94 13.15 17.21
CA VAL A 341 -17.41 11.81 16.89
C VAL A 341 -16.19 11.92 15.98
N ARG A 342 -16.20 12.81 14.99
CA ARG A 342 -15.01 13.07 14.17
C ARG A 342 -13.85 13.65 14.97
N ASP A 343 -14.12 14.46 16.00
CA ASP A 343 -13.09 14.93 16.92
C ASP A 343 -12.55 13.81 17.82
N LEU A 344 -13.37 12.86 18.26
CA LEU A 344 -12.92 11.68 18.98
C LEU A 344 -12.02 10.78 18.08
N ILE A 345 -12.36 10.60 16.80
CA ILE A 345 -11.52 9.90 15.84
C ILE A 345 -10.17 10.60 15.70
N ALA A 346 -10.18 11.92 15.51
CA ALA A 346 -8.95 12.71 15.40
C ALA A 346 -8.09 12.62 16.68
N SER A 347 -8.71 12.62 17.85
CA SER A 347 -8.03 12.44 19.13
C SER A 347 -7.42 11.04 19.26
N ALA A 348 -8.12 10.00 18.79
CA ALA A 348 -7.60 8.64 18.75
C ALA A 348 -6.36 8.51 17.84
N ILE A 349 -6.43 9.12 16.66
CA ILE A 349 -5.30 9.13 15.72
C ILE A 349 -4.10 9.89 16.30
N ALA A 350 -4.33 11.07 16.88
CA ALA A 350 -3.27 11.86 17.51
C ALA A 350 -2.59 11.11 18.67
N GLU A 351 -3.37 10.48 19.54
CA GLU A 351 -2.86 9.67 20.65
C GLU A 351 -2.04 8.48 20.17
N ALA A 352 -2.51 7.78 19.13
CA ALA A 352 -1.77 6.67 18.54
C ALA A 352 -0.42 7.14 17.94
N ILE A 353 -0.37 8.32 17.33
CA ILE A 353 0.85 8.93 16.81
C ILE A 353 1.82 9.26 17.96
N ILE A 354 1.32 9.86 19.04
CA ILE A 354 2.13 10.17 20.22
C ILE A 354 2.73 8.90 20.81
N THR A 355 1.90 7.88 21.04
CA THR A 355 2.32 6.59 21.59
C THR A 355 3.31 5.87 20.66
N PHE A 356 3.14 6.01 19.36
CA PHE A 356 4.03 5.40 18.37
C PHE A 356 5.47 5.92 18.46
N PHE A 357 5.64 7.22 18.74
CA PHE A 357 6.94 7.85 18.89
C PHE A 357 7.48 7.88 20.33
N GLU A 358 6.72 7.38 21.30
CA GLU A 358 7.24 7.14 22.64
C GLU A 358 8.19 5.92 22.66
N PRO A 359 9.24 5.94 23.49
CA PRO A 359 10.09 4.77 23.69
C PRO A 359 9.26 3.61 24.25
N GLU A 360 9.47 2.41 23.74
CA GLU A 360 8.87 1.21 24.34
C GLU A 360 9.31 1.12 25.81
N LYS A 361 8.33 1.07 26.71
CA LYS A 361 8.62 0.77 28.12
C LYS A 361 9.11 -0.68 28.18
N ILE A 362 10.43 -0.84 28.38
CA ILE A 362 11.08 -2.12 28.61
C ILE A 362 10.56 -2.76 29.89
#